data_86fbb2025f96fae3907e0ce8e8052802
#
_entry.id   86fbb2025f96fae3907e0ce8e8052802
#
_cell.length_a   1.000
_cell.length_b   1.000
_cell.length_c   1.000
_cell.angle_alpha   90.00
_cell.angle_beta   90.00
_cell.angle_gamma   90.00
#
_symmetry.space_group_name_H-M   'P 1'
#
loop_
_entity.id
_entity.type
_entity.pdbx_description
1 polymer ?
#
loop_
_entity_poly.entity_id
_entity_poly.type
_entity_poly.pdbx_seq_one_letter_code
_entity_poly.pdbx_strand_id
1 'polypeptide(L)'
;MDNEGSRYAKRMISELYARSMTNLSGGWFEGASCATKAIDEGTFNDGYVIVLSDGMANEGIQDPKELKMHAQELASRGIQTSSVGIGADYSPLQLDALAEGGGGRLHDTETADDIIDVVLGELGEISNTVARNVKLHIHSPRGVQLECLSKMRGQKSGNFFQISLGTLQLNRMKSVALLTKISEFSEGKNLPFEAHITWEDLDRGDQHESAVVSSTLKVVSPKNVEDAAINTSVVRKVADLFEASLAYEAMILNEQNDFFNASELYEDNMMCYNLIVDPLEDSDSRVNRFKL
;
A
#
# COMPACT_ATOMS: atom_id res chain seq x y z
N MET A 1 -2.17 31.17 0.41
CA MET A 1 -1.90 31.83 1.73
C MET A 1 -1.38 33.22 1.44
N ASP A 2 -1.95 34.23 2.04
CA ASP A 2 -1.43 35.60 1.94
C ASP A 2 -0.13 35.75 2.75
N ASN A 3 0.56 36.90 2.58
CA ASN A 3 1.83 37.16 3.27
C ASN A 3 1.68 37.29 4.80
N GLU A 4 0.49 37.54 5.31
CA GLU A 4 0.20 37.71 6.75
C GLU A 4 -0.01 36.30 7.39
N GLY A 5 -0.77 35.42 6.77
CA GLY A 5 -0.95 34.06 7.22
C GLY A 5 0.37 33.24 7.22
N SER A 6 1.23 33.48 6.24
CA SER A 6 2.56 32.86 6.19
C SER A 6 3.47 33.31 7.34
N ARG A 7 3.47 34.62 7.67
CA ARG A 7 4.23 35.14 8.81
C ARG A 7 3.70 34.66 10.16
N TYR A 8 2.38 34.59 10.30
CA TYR A 8 1.74 34.06 11.51
C TYR A 8 2.15 32.57 11.71
N ALA A 9 2.01 31.72 10.69
CA ALA A 9 2.38 30.31 10.76
C ALA A 9 3.88 30.13 11.12
N LYS A 10 4.78 30.88 10.47
CA LYS A 10 6.22 30.82 10.79
C LYS A 10 6.52 31.19 12.23
N ARG A 11 5.83 32.22 12.79
CA ARG A 11 6.00 32.60 14.18
C ARG A 11 5.54 31.50 15.11
N MET A 12 4.34 30.94 14.89
CA MET A 12 3.80 29.84 15.70
C MET A 12 4.70 28.62 15.70
N ILE A 13 5.24 28.23 14.53
CA ILE A 13 6.18 27.12 14.40
C ILE A 13 7.47 27.41 15.18
N SER A 14 8.00 28.65 15.13
CA SER A 14 9.23 28.99 15.84
C SER A 14 9.08 29.03 17.37
N GLU A 15 7.85 29.08 17.88
CA GLU A 15 7.53 29.02 19.31
C GLU A 15 7.32 27.59 19.83
N LEU A 16 7.32 26.58 18.94
CA LEU A 16 7.24 25.18 19.32
C LEU A 16 8.56 24.71 19.96
N TYR A 17 8.45 23.95 21.02
CA TYR A 17 9.59 23.29 21.67
C TYR A 17 9.24 21.84 22.00
N ALA A 18 10.25 20.97 21.94
CA ALA A 18 10.10 19.55 22.22
C ALA A 18 9.64 19.31 23.67
N ARG A 19 8.72 18.37 23.84
CA ARG A 19 8.26 17.86 25.14
C ARG A 19 8.67 16.39 25.25
N SER A 20 8.68 15.86 26.47
CA SER A 20 9.19 14.51 26.77
C SER A 20 8.28 13.35 26.33
N MET A 21 7.04 13.62 25.90
CA MET A 21 6.06 12.60 25.51
C MET A 21 5.66 12.82 24.05
N THR A 22 5.46 11.70 23.34
CA THR A 22 5.02 11.69 21.93
C THR A 22 3.61 11.12 21.84
N ASN A 23 2.62 12.00 21.69
CA ASN A 23 1.22 11.63 21.46
C ASN A 23 0.91 11.74 19.96
N LEU A 24 1.33 10.72 19.20
CA LEU A 24 1.14 10.66 17.76
C LEU A 24 -0.33 10.74 17.37
N SER A 25 -1.18 9.93 18.01
CA SER A 25 -2.63 9.89 17.72
C SER A 25 -3.32 11.20 18.06
N GLY A 26 -2.93 11.86 19.18
CA GLY A 26 -3.48 13.15 19.56
C GLY A 26 -3.20 14.23 18.53
N GLY A 27 -1.94 14.38 18.09
CA GLY A 27 -1.56 15.33 17.05
C GLY A 27 -2.25 15.05 15.72
N TRP A 28 -2.33 13.79 15.34
CA TRP A 28 -3.02 13.38 14.12
C TRP A 28 -4.52 13.68 14.15
N PHE A 29 -5.22 13.39 15.25
CA PHE A 29 -6.65 13.72 15.40
C PHE A 29 -6.92 15.23 15.37
N GLU A 30 -6.03 16.04 15.91
CA GLU A 30 -6.16 17.50 15.81
C GLU A 30 -6.05 17.97 14.35
N GLY A 31 -5.07 17.44 13.59
CA GLY A 31 -4.95 17.70 12.16
C GLY A 31 -6.20 17.26 11.38
N ALA A 32 -6.70 16.05 11.66
CA ALA A 32 -7.93 15.52 11.05
C ALA A 32 -9.16 16.36 11.41
N SER A 33 -9.25 16.86 12.66
CA SER A 33 -10.33 17.75 13.09
C SER A 33 -10.33 19.09 12.32
N CYS A 34 -9.15 19.65 12.05
CA CYS A 34 -9.03 20.84 11.21
C CYS A 34 -9.53 20.57 9.78
N ALA A 35 -9.17 19.43 9.18
CA ALA A 35 -9.64 19.05 7.86
C ALA A 35 -11.16 18.80 7.84
N THR A 36 -11.70 18.11 8.84
CA THR A 36 -13.14 17.85 9.00
C THR A 36 -13.93 19.16 9.03
N LYS A 37 -13.48 20.11 9.84
CA LYS A 37 -14.14 21.43 9.91
C LYS A 37 -14.24 22.11 8.55
N ALA A 38 -13.16 22.12 7.78
CA ALA A 38 -13.13 22.75 6.47
C ALA A 38 -14.06 22.05 5.45
N ILE A 39 -14.23 20.73 5.58
CA ILE A 39 -15.19 19.95 4.79
C ILE A 39 -16.63 20.27 5.22
N ASP A 40 -16.92 20.24 6.51
CA ASP A 40 -18.28 20.49 7.05
C ASP A 40 -18.77 21.92 6.77
N GLU A 41 -17.86 22.89 6.69
CA GLU A 41 -18.16 24.27 6.27
C GLU A 41 -18.38 24.40 4.76
N GLY A 42 -18.24 23.30 4.00
CA GLY A 42 -18.42 23.27 2.54
C GLY A 42 -17.33 24.02 1.76
N THR A 43 -16.20 24.31 2.41
CA THR A 43 -15.07 25.01 1.77
C THR A 43 -14.28 24.06 0.87
N PHE A 44 -14.18 22.77 1.26
CA PHE A 44 -13.45 21.73 0.55
C PHE A 44 -14.24 20.43 0.57
N ASN A 45 -14.03 19.57 -0.42
CA ASN A 45 -14.65 18.25 -0.50
C ASN A 45 -13.83 17.15 0.19
N ASP A 46 -12.51 17.32 0.23
CA ASP A 46 -11.56 16.37 0.78
C ASP A 46 -10.53 17.08 1.66
N GLY A 47 -9.99 16.34 2.63
CA GLY A 47 -8.92 16.77 3.51
C GLY A 47 -7.70 15.86 3.37
N TYR A 48 -6.51 16.41 3.63
CA TYR A 48 -5.28 15.66 3.63
C TYR A 48 -4.43 15.99 4.86
N VAL A 49 -4.01 14.96 5.58
CA VAL A 49 -3.17 15.10 6.77
C VAL A 49 -1.82 14.43 6.51
N ILE A 50 -0.74 15.15 6.72
CA ILE A 50 0.61 14.60 6.71
C ILE A 50 1.11 14.58 8.16
N VAL A 51 1.42 13.40 8.66
CA VAL A 51 1.95 13.18 10.00
C VAL A 51 3.46 13.05 9.93
N LEU A 52 4.20 13.86 10.66
CA LEU A 52 5.63 13.78 10.79
C LEU A 52 5.98 13.32 12.20
N SER A 53 6.86 12.33 12.33
CA SER A 53 7.34 11.85 13.64
C SER A 53 8.81 11.43 13.56
N ASP A 54 9.59 11.84 14.55
CA ASP A 54 10.99 11.46 14.77
C ASP A 54 11.16 10.47 15.94
N GLY A 55 10.05 10.01 16.53
CA GLY A 55 10.08 9.09 17.66
C GLY A 55 8.87 8.16 17.73
N MET A 56 8.97 7.14 18.57
CA MET A 56 7.87 6.22 18.86
C MET A 56 6.78 6.91 19.70
N ALA A 57 5.53 6.66 19.36
CA ALA A 57 4.42 7.09 20.21
C ALA A 57 4.48 6.36 21.57
N ASN A 58 4.41 7.12 22.63
CA ASN A 58 4.40 6.62 24.02
C ASN A 58 3.21 7.16 24.82
N GLU A 59 2.34 7.92 24.21
CA GLU A 59 1.09 8.44 24.76
C GLU A 59 -0.03 8.35 23.72
N GLY A 60 -1.27 8.25 24.18
CA GLY A 60 -2.45 8.09 23.32
C GLY A 60 -2.59 6.67 22.76
N ILE A 61 -3.15 6.55 21.57
CA ILE A 61 -3.32 5.27 20.88
C ILE A 61 -1.98 4.85 20.28
N GLN A 62 -1.49 3.69 20.69
CA GLN A 62 -0.22 3.12 20.26
C GLN A 62 -0.38 1.85 19.41
N ASP A 63 -1.53 1.14 19.53
CA ASP A 63 -1.80 -0.08 18.76
C ASP A 63 -1.96 0.26 17.26
N PRO A 64 -1.09 -0.29 16.38
CA PRO A 64 -1.18 -0.05 14.94
C PRO A 64 -2.52 -0.46 14.33
N LYS A 65 -3.17 -1.50 14.86
CA LYS A 65 -4.47 -1.95 14.35
C LYS A 65 -5.57 -0.93 14.64
N GLU A 66 -5.54 -0.36 15.83
CA GLU A 66 -6.49 0.68 16.24
C GLU A 66 -6.25 1.98 15.46
N LEU A 67 -4.99 2.39 15.30
CA LEU A 67 -4.61 3.53 14.46
C LEU A 67 -5.11 3.35 13.02
N LYS A 68 -4.88 2.18 12.42
CA LYS A 68 -5.33 1.85 11.07
C LYS A 68 -6.85 1.92 10.92
N MET A 69 -7.59 1.39 11.90
CA MET A 69 -9.06 1.41 11.89
C MET A 69 -9.59 2.85 11.90
N HIS A 70 -9.06 3.71 12.76
CA HIS A 70 -9.44 5.12 12.79
C HIS A 70 -9.05 5.87 11.50
N ALA A 71 -7.89 5.55 10.92
CA ALA A 71 -7.46 6.13 9.65
C ALA A 71 -8.38 5.72 8.49
N GLN A 72 -8.84 4.46 8.46
CA GLN A 72 -9.82 3.97 7.49
C GLN A 72 -11.17 4.68 7.62
N GLU A 73 -11.63 4.92 8.85
CA GLU A 73 -12.86 5.66 9.09
C GLU A 73 -12.75 7.11 8.57
N LEU A 74 -11.65 7.80 8.86
CA LEU A 74 -11.42 9.16 8.35
C LEU A 74 -11.29 9.18 6.82
N ALA A 75 -10.59 8.20 6.23
CA ALA A 75 -10.47 8.08 4.78
C ALA A 75 -11.85 7.87 4.10
N SER A 76 -12.76 7.11 4.72
CA SER A 76 -14.13 6.93 4.24
C SER A 76 -14.95 8.23 4.23
N ARG A 77 -14.53 9.21 5.05
CA ARG A 77 -15.13 10.55 5.16
C ARG A 77 -14.38 11.59 4.30
N GLY A 78 -13.47 11.17 3.43
CA GLY A 78 -12.70 12.04 2.54
C GLY A 78 -11.43 12.64 3.16
N ILE A 79 -10.96 12.17 4.32
CA ILE A 79 -9.73 12.64 4.95
C ILE A 79 -8.63 11.59 4.79
N GLN A 80 -7.70 11.86 3.87
CA GLN A 80 -6.55 10.98 3.64
C GLN A 80 -5.40 11.31 4.59
N THR A 81 -4.56 10.32 4.86
CA THR A 81 -3.38 10.48 5.72
C THR A 81 -2.16 9.86 5.08
N SER A 82 -1.07 10.63 4.93
CA SER A 82 0.30 10.12 4.74
C SER A 82 1.13 10.37 5.98
N SER A 83 2.20 9.64 6.13
CA SER A 83 3.12 9.75 7.26
C SER A 83 4.58 9.85 6.80
N VAL A 84 5.38 10.53 7.59
CA VAL A 84 6.81 10.73 7.37
C VAL A 84 7.55 10.36 8.64
N GLY A 85 8.37 9.31 8.58
CA GLY A 85 9.32 8.96 9.63
C GLY A 85 10.63 9.71 9.42
N ILE A 86 11.19 10.25 10.50
CA ILE A 86 12.42 11.06 10.47
C ILE A 86 13.47 10.39 11.32
N GLY A 87 14.61 10.05 10.72
CA GLY A 87 15.70 9.35 11.42
C GLY A 87 15.40 7.88 11.69
N ALA A 88 15.94 7.33 12.79
CA ALA A 88 15.88 5.90 13.09
C ALA A 88 14.95 5.53 14.28
N ASP A 89 14.44 6.51 15.02
CA ASP A 89 13.79 6.27 16.32
C ASP A 89 12.26 6.26 16.27
N TYR A 90 11.65 6.46 15.09
CA TYR A 90 10.19 6.38 14.93
C TYR A 90 9.71 4.92 14.81
N SER A 91 8.41 4.68 15.02
CA SER A 91 7.80 3.36 14.79
C SER A 91 7.25 3.25 13.35
N PRO A 92 7.91 2.46 12.47
CA PRO A 92 7.39 2.21 11.13
C PRO A 92 5.99 1.62 11.13
N LEU A 93 5.66 0.72 12.09
CA LEU A 93 4.33 0.09 12.17
C LEU A 93 3.22 1.10 12.50
N GLN A 94 3.46 2.04 13.41
CA GLN A 94 2.47 3.05 13.79
C GLN A 94 2.23 4.02 12.64
N LEU A 95 3.30 4.50 12.01
CA LEU A 95 3.20 5.43 10.88
C LEU A 95 2.62 4.77 9.63
N ASP A 96 3.02 3.53 9.34
CA ASP A 96 2.46 2.78 8.21
C ASP A 96 0.98 2.45 8.41
N ALA A 97 0.56 2.16 9.64
CA ALA A 97 -0.83 1.92 9.98
C ALA A 97 -1.71 3.15 9.68
N LEU A 98 -1.24 4.35 10.02
CA LEU A 98 -1.93 5.61 9.69
C LEU A 98 -1.99 5.84 8.19
N ALA A 99 -0.87 5.67 7.50
CA ALA A 99 -0.78 5.89 6.06
C ALA A 99 -1.59 4.86 5.27
N GLU A 100 -1.44 3.58 5.56
CA GLU A 100 -2.19 2.51 4.88
C GLU A 100 -3.70 2.61 5.14
N GLY A 101 -4.09 2.87 6.41
CA GLY A 101 -5.49 3.09 6.76
C GLY A 101 -6.05 4.35 6.11
N GLY A 102 -5.28 5.42 6.09
CA GLY A 102 -5.64 6.71 5.52
C GLY A 102 -5.59 6.79 3.99
N GLY A 103 -5.18 5.70 3.31
CA GLY A 103 -5.08 5.68 1.84
C GLY A 103 -3.90 6.46 1.27
N GLY A 104 -2.94 6.87 2.11
CA GLY A 104 -1.70 7.53 1.75
C GLY A 104 -0.50 6.60 1.80
N ARG A 105 0.69 7.13 2.16
CA ARG A 105 1.95 6.39 2.19
C ARG A 105 2.81 6.77 3.39
N LEU A 106 3.64 5.81 3.83
CA LEU A 106 4.76 6.08 4.71
C LEU A 106 5.97 6.49 3.86
N HIS A 107 6.61 7.59 4.25
CA HIS A 107 7.90 8.04 3.74
C HIS A 107 8.94 7.98 4.86
N ASP A 108 10.15 7.65 4.47
CA ASP A 108 11.32 7.58 5.35
C ASP A 108 12.29 8.69 4.96
N THR A 109 12.77 9.47 5.93
CA THR A 109 13.63 10.62 5.70
C THR A 109 14.73 10.71 6.75
N GLU A 110 15.92 11.13 6.33
CA GLU A 110 17.05 11.34 7.24
C GLU A 110 17.32 12.82 7.51
N THR A 111 17.00 13.70 6.56
CA THR A 111 17.34 15.12 6.61
C THR A 111 16.13 16.04 6.49
N ALA A 112 16.30 17.28 6.91
CA ALA A 112 15.25 18.31 6.76
C ALA A 112 14.94 18.64 5.28
N ASP A 113 15.93 18.51 4.40
CA ASP A 113 15.73 18.74 2.96
C ASP A 113 14.88 17.62 2.35
N ASP A 114 15.09 16.37 2.75
CA ASP A 114 14.26 15.22 2.35
C ASP A 114 12.79 15.41 2.75
N ILE A 115 12.54 15.97 3.95
CA ILE A 115 11.17 16.28 4.42
C ILE A 115 10.48 17.26 3.46
N ILE A 116 11.21 18.29 3.01
CA ILE A 116 10.67 19.28 2.08
C ILE A 116 10.29 18.61 0.76
N ASP A 117 11.17 17.78 0.22
CA ASP A 117 10.96 17.06 -1.04
C ASP A 117 9.78 16.09 -0.93
N VAL A 118 9.65 15.37 0.18
CA VAL A 118 8.50 14.49 0.46
C VAL A 118 7.20 15.28 0.52
N VAL A 119 7.16 16.36 1.29
CA VAL A 119 5.93 17.18 1.44
C VAL A 119 5.52 17.80 0.10
N LEU A 120 6.46 18.33 -0.68
CA LEU A 120 6.19 18.85 -2.02
C LEU A 120 5.74 17.75 -2.98
N GLY A 121 6.33 16.55 -2.87
CA GLY A 121 5.93 15.37 -3.62
C GLY A 121 4.49 14.95 -3.31
N GLU A 122 4.12 14.88 -2.03
CA GLU A 122 2.76 14.55 -1.58
C GLU A 122 1.74 15.59 -2.08
N LEU A 123 2.04 16.88 -1.98
CA LEU A 123 1.18 17.94 -2.52
C LEU A 123 0.99 17.80 -4.04
N GLY A 124 2.06 17.45 -4.76
CA GLY A 124 1.98 17.16 -6.20
C GLY A 124 1.10 15.94 -6.49
N GLU A 125 1.17 14.91 -5.65
CA GLU A 125 0.36 13.70 -5.81
C GLU A 125 -1.11 13.92 -5.49
N ILE A 126 -1.43 14.69 -4.47
CA ILE A 126 -2.81 15.11 -4.17
C ILE A 126 -3.41 15.79 -5.40
N SER A 127 -2.66 16.73 -6.00
CA SER A 127 -3.08 17.44 -7.22
C SER A 127 -3.25 16.52 -8.44
N ASN A 128 -2.59 15.37 -8.45
CA ASN A 128 -2.65 14.38 -9.53
C ASN A 128 -3.58 13.20 -9.23
N THR A 129 -4.24 13.16 -8.08
CA THR A 129 -5.22 12.12 -7.77
C THR A 129 -6.41 12.28 -8.73
N VAL A 130 -6.85 11.17 -9.32
CA VAL A 130 -7.96 11.13 -10.30
C VAL A 130 -9.12 10.24 -9.87
N ALA A 131 -8.89 9.36 -8.87
CA ALA A 131 -9.92 8.47 -8.36
C ALA A 131 -9.59 8.04 -6.93
N ARG A 132 -10.61 7.84 -6.09
CA ARG A 132 -10.51 7.32 -4.73
C ARG A 132 -11.34 6.05 -4.53
N ASN A 133 -11.14 5.38 -3.41
CA ASN A 133 -11.84 4.14 -3.06
C ASN A 133 -11.78 3.08 -4.17
N VAL A 134 -10.65 3.05 -4.88
CA VAL A 134 -10.46 2.15 -6.02
C VAL A 134 -10.37 0.72 -5.54
N LYS A 135 -11.19 -0.15 -6.10
CA LYS A 135 -11.22 -1.59 -5.81
C LYS A 135 -11.04 -2.37 -7.10
N LEU A 136 -10.16 -3.35 -7.07
CA LEU A 136 -10.01 -4.34 -8.14
C LEU A 136 -10.88 -5.54 -7.80
N HIS A 137 -11.75 -5.90 -8.71
CA HIS A 137 -12.61 -7.07 -8.65
C HIS A 137 -12.13 -8.11 -9.66
N ILE A 138 -11.95 -9.34 -9.19
CA ILE A 138 -11.51 -10.45 -10.04
C ILE A 138 -12.49 -11.61 -9.86
N HIS A 139 -12.99 -12.11 -10.98
CA HIS A 139 -13.78 -13.33 -11.04
C HIS A 139 -12.91 -14.45 -11.59
N SER A 140 -12.76 -15.53 -10.83
CA SER A 140 -12.00 -16.72 -11.21
C SER A 140 -12.92 -17.92 -11.46
N PRO A 141 -12.53 -18.88 -12.28
CA PRO A 141 -13.27 -20.13 -12.46
C PRO A 141 -13.40 -20.91 -11.15
N ARG A 142 -14.44 -21.74 -11.05
CA ARG A 142 -14.59 -22.67 -9.92
C ARG A 142 -13.40 -23.64 -9.89
N GLY A 143 -12.84 -23.89 -8.69
CA GLY A 143 -11.67 -24.75 -8.51
C GLY A 143 -10.33 -24.01 -8.66
N VAL A 144 -10.37 -22.69 -8.88
CA VAL A 144 -9.19 -21.82 -8.86
C VAL A 144 -9.19 -21.00 -7.58
N GLN A 145 -8.05 -20.98 -6.91
CA GLN A 145 -7.84 -20.12 -5.72
C GLN A 145 -6.86 -19.02 -6.09
N LEU A 146 -7.18 -17.81 -5.64
CA LEU A 146 -6.32 -16.63 -5.79
C LEU A 146 -5.78 -16.22 -4.42
N GLU A 147 -4.51 -15.87 -4.39
CA GLU A 147 -3.81 -15.36 -3.22
C GLU A 147 -2.99 -14.13 -3.65
N CYS A 148 -3.08 -13.04 -2.90
CA CYS A 148 -2.31 -11.84 -3.22
C CYS A 148 -0.89 -11.98 -2.68
N LEU A 149 0.11 -11.84 -3.55
CA LEU A 149 1.54 -11.88 -3.19
C LEU A 149 2.08 -10.52 -2.74
N SER A 150 1.25 -9.49 -2.74
CA SER A 150 1.63 -8.16 -2.27
C SER A 150 1.05 -7.90 -0.88
N LYS A 151 1.57 -6.86 -0.21
CA LYS A 151 1.06 -6.31 1.06
C LYS A 151 -0.48 -6.10 1.07
N MET A 152 -1.08 -5.87 -0.10
CA MET A 152 -2.51 -5.64 -0.24
C MET A 152 -3.30 -6.91 0.06
N ARG A 153 -4.14 -6.86 1.08
CA ARG A 153 -4.99 -8.00 1.44
C ARG A 153 -6.24 -8.01 0.56
N GLY A 154 -6.45 -9.15 -0.09
CA GLY A 154 -7.67 -9.41 -0.82
C GLY A 154 -8.76 -10.01 0.07
N GLN A 155 -10.01 -9.66 -0.21
CA GLN A 155 -11.19 -10.30 0.38
C GLN A 155 -11.78 -11.29 -0.63
N LYS A 156 -11.99 -12.54 -0.18
CA LYS A 156 -12.53 -13.59 -1.03
C LYS A 156 -14.00 -13.86 -0.66
N SER A 157 -14.84 -13.94 -1.67
CA SER A 157 -16.24 -14.37 -1.55
C SER A 157 -16.58 -15.32 -2.70
N GLY A 158 -16.54 -16.62 -2.44
CA GLY A 158 -16.74 -17.65 -3.48
C GLY A 158 -15.68 -17.58 -4.58
N ASN A 159 -16.10 -17.26 -5.81
CA ASN A 159 -15.24 -17.10 -6.99
C ASN A 159 -14.79 -15.65 -7.22
N PHE A 160 -15.21 -14.74 -6.36
CA PHE A 160 -14.85 -13.32 -6.42
C PHE A 160 -13.69 -13.03 -5.46
N PHE A 161 -12.76 -12.24 -5.94
CA PHE A 161 -11.65 -11.74 -5.16
C PHE A 161 -11.57 -10.22 -5.32
N GLN A 162 -11.61 -9.47 -4.22
CA GLN A 162 -11.60 -8.02 -4.22
C GLN A 162 -10.35 -7.52 -3.50
N ILE A 163 -9.67 -6.55 -4.09
CA ILE A 163 -8.49 -5.91 -3.51
C ILE A 163 -8.73 -4.39 -3.47
N SER A 164 -8.51 -3.78 -2.30
CA SER A 164 -8.53 -2.32 -2.19
C SER A 164 -7.20 -1.76 -2.70
N LEU A 165 -7.28 -0.86 -3.69
CA LEU A 165 -6.13 -0.17 -4.27
C LEU A 165 -5.95 1.25 -3.71
N GLY A 166 -6.90 1.75 -2.91
CA GLY A 166 -6.89 3.11 -2.37
C GLY A 166 -7.15 4.16 -3.46
N THR A 167 -6.28 5.16 -3.58
CA THR A 167 -6.36 6.21 -4.61
C THR A 167 -5.59 5.86 -5.88
N LEU A 168 -6.04 6.37 -7.03
CA LEU A 168 -5.25 6.35 -8.27
C LEU A 168 -4.82 7.77 -8.63
N GLN A 169 -3.62 7.86 -9.18
CA GLN A 169 -2.99 9.11 -9.60
C GLN A 169 -2.77 9.10 -11.11
N LEU A 170 -2.84 10.29 -11.70
CA LEU A 170 -2.56 10.48 -13.11
C LEU A 170 -1.13 10.00 -13.44
N ASN A 171 -0.97 9.27 -14.52
CA ASN A 171 0.31 8.73 -15.00
C ASN A 171 1.03 7.77 -14.02
N ARG A 172 0.36 7.26 -12.99
CA ARG A 172 0.90 6.21 -12.11
C ARG A 172 0.20 4.89 -12.30
N MET A 173 1.00 3.84 -12.39
CA MET A 173 0.52 2.45 -12.51
C MET A 173 0.60 1.75 -11.16
N LYS A 174 -0.52 1.20 -10.69
CA LYS A 174 -0.53 0.24 -9.58
C LYS A 174 -0.51 -1.18 -10.14
N SER A 175 0.33 -2.03 -9.55
CA SER A 175 0.47 -3.43 -9.94
C SER A 175 0.11 -4.32 -8.76
N VAL A 176 -0.57 -5.43 -9.05
CA VAL A 176 -0.92 -6.46 -8.08
C VAL A 176 -0.41 -7.78 -8.60
N ALA A 177 0.29 -8.55 -7.76
CA ALA A 177 0.72 -9.90 -8.07
C ALA A 177 -0.20 -10.91 -7.36
N LEU A 178 -0.67 -11.90 -8.11
CA LEU A 178 -1.55 -12.94 -7.62
C LEU A 178 -0.94 -14.31 -7.88
N LEU A 179 -0.84 -15.10 -6.82
CA LEU A 179 -0.60 -16.53 -6.94
C LEU A 179 -1.92 -17.22 -7.26
N THR A 180 -1.92 -18.02 -8.34
CA THR A 180 -3.08 -18.76 -8.79
C THR A 180 -2.87 -20.24 -8.50
N LYS A 181 -3.59 -20.80 -7.53
CA LYS A 181 -3.58 -22.23 -7.22
C LYS A 181 -4.73 -22.90 -7.98
N ILE A 182 -4.40 -23.82 -8.87
CA ILE A 182 -5.34 -24.47 -9.77
C ILE A 182 -5.50 -25.93 -9.32
N SER A 183 -6.76 -26.34 -9.04
CA SER A 183 -7.10 -27.75 -8.81
C SER A 183 -6.96 -28.54 -10.09
N GLU A 184 -7.09 -29.88 -10.00
CA GLU A 184 -7.05 -30.76 -11.17
C GLU A 184 -8.12 -30.42 -12.20
N PHE A 185 -7.69 -30.12 -13.41
CA PHE A 185 -8.55 -29.91 -14.57
C PHE A 185 -8.11 -30.78 -15.72
N SER A 186 -9.07 -31.19 -16.56
CA SER A 186 -8.78 -31.96 -17.77
C SER A 186 -8.03 -31.11 -18.79
N GLU A 187 -7.06 -31.70 -19.49
CA GLU A 187 -6.38 -31.07 -20.60
C GLU A 187 -7.36 -30.54 -21.66
N GLY A 188 -7.03 -29.39 -22.24
CA GLY A 188 -7.88 -28.69 -23.21
C GLY A 188 -8.93 -27.78 -22.61
N LYS A 189 -9.14 -27.81 -21.30
CA LYS A 189 -10.11 -26.92 -20.63
C LYS A 189 -9.63 -25.48 -20.64
N ASN A 190 -10.54 -24.55 -20.90
CA ASN A 190 -10.32 -23.12 -20.79
C ASN A 190 -10.81 -22.62 -19.42
N LEU A 191 -9.98 -21.83 -18.77
CA LEU A 191 -10.23 -21.20 -17.48
C LEU A 191 -10.32 -19.67 -17.67
N PRO A 192 -11.54 -19.12 -17.84
CA PRO A 192 -11.71 -17.68 -18.03
C PRO A 192 -11.55 -16.93 -16.70
N PHE A 193 -10.82 -15.84 -16.74
CA PHE A 193 -10.71 -14.85 -15.67
C PHE A 193 -11.28 -13.52 -16.17
N GLU A 194 -12.01 -12.83 -15.33
CA GLU A 194 -12.54 -11.52 -15.61
C GLU A 194 -12.13 -10.55 -14.51
N ALA A 195 -11.82 -9.32 -14.88
CA ALA A 195 -11.46 -8.29 -13.93
C ALA A 195 -12.04 -6.95 -14.35
N HIS A 196 -12.43 -6.16 -13.36
CA HIS A 196 -12.83 -4.76 -13.53
C HIS A 196 -12.40 -3.98 -12.28
N ILE A 197 -12.39 -2.66 -12.37
CA ILE A 197 -12.20 -1.77 -11.22
C ILE A 197 -13.47 -0.95 -10.98
N THR A 198 -13.73 -0.68 -9.71
CA THR A 198 -14.70 0.33 -9.28
C THR A 198 -13.97 1.45 -8.56
N TRP A 199 -14.45 2.67 -8.68
CA TRP A 199 -13.86 3.83 -8.01
C TRP A 199 -14.90 4.91 -7.77
N GLU A 200 -14.55 5.89 -6.94
CA GLU A 200 -15.29 7.12 -6.73
C GLU A 200 -14.56 8.28 -7.39
N ASP A 201 -15.30 9.18 -8.05
CA ASP A 201 -14.72 10.43 -8.53
C ASP A 201 -14.44 11.40 -7.38
N LEU A 202 -13.62 12.43 -7.64
CA LEU A 202 -13.21 13.40 -6.63
C LEU A 202 -14.26 14.50 -6.41
N ASP A 203 -15.09 14.80 -7.43
CA ASP A 203 -15.94 15.98 -7.40
C ASP A 203 -17.25 15.73 -6.64
N ARG A 204 -17.93 14.61 -6.94
CA ARG A 204 -19.26 14.31 -6.39
C ARG A 204 -19.29 13.05 -5.53
N GLY A 205 -18.24 12.24 -5.57
CA GLY A 205 -18.22 10.92 -4.95
C GLY A 205 -19.10 9.89 -5.70
N ASP A 206 -19.41 10.17 -6.97
CA ASP A 206 -20.16 9.24 -7.80
C ASP A 206 -19.34 7.97 -8.03
N GLN A 207 -20.02 6.81 -7.93
CA GLN A 207 -19.38 5.54 -8.19
C GLN A 207 -19.33 5.22 -9.68
N HIS A 208 -18.17 4.78 -10.12
CA HIS A 208 -17.88 4.39 -11.49
C HIS A 208 -17.35 2.96 -11.56
N GLU A 209 -17.48 2.36 -12.73
CA GLU A 209 -16.97 1.02 -13.01
C GLU A 209 -16.31 0.99 -14.40
N SER A 210 -15.18 0.28 -14.51
CA SER A 210 -14.53 0.09 -15.81
C SER A 210 -15.24 -0.99 -16.64
N ALA A 211 -14.93 -1.03 -17.94
CA ALA A 211 -15.22 -2.22 -18.73
C ALA A 211 -14.52 -3.46 -18.13
N VAL A 212 -15.17 -4.60 -18.28
CA VAL A 212 -14.61 -5.89 -17.86
C VAL A 212 -13.51 -6.30 -18.84
N VAL A 213 -12.34 -6.64 -18.28
CA VAL A 213 -11.24 -7.23 -19.05
C VAL A 213 -11.23 -8.73 -18.78
N SER A 214 -11.14 -9.53 -19.84
CA SER A 214 -11.14 -10.98 -19.76
C SER A 214 -9.80 -11.57 -20.22
N SER A 215 -9.35 -12.61 -19.54
CA SER A 215 -8.20 -13.42 -19.94
C SER A 215 -8.52 -14.90 -19.74
N THR A 216 -7.93 -15.77 -20.53
CA THR A 216 -8.22 -17.19 -20.46
C THR A 216 -6.93 -17.99 -20.37
N LEU A 217 -6.80 -18.80 -19.32
CA LEU A 217 -5.76 -19.82 -19.20
C LEU A 217 -6.28 -21.11 -19.85
N LYS A 218 -5.46 -21.72 -20.71
CA LYS A 218 -5.74 -23.03 -21.31
C LYS A 218 -4.96 -24.11 -20.55
N VAL A 219 -5.66 -25.12 -20.08
CA VAL A 219 -5.01 -26.30 -19.48
C VAL A 219 -4.37 -27.12 -20.59
N VAL A 220 -3.06 -27.30 -20.51
CA VAL A 220 -2.25 -28.05 -21.51
C VAL A 220 -1.47 -29.15 -20.82
N SER A 221 -0.86 -30.05 -21.60
CA SER A 221 0.01 -31.07 -21.07
C SER A 221 1.27 -30.50 -20.43
N PRO A 222 1.91 -31.18 -19.46
CA PRO A 222 3.14 -30.70 -18.80
C PRO A 222 4.23 -30.31 -19.81
N LYS A 223 4.42 -31.08 -20.87
CA LYS A 223 5.42 -30.80 -21.92
C LYS A 223 5.16 -29.43 -22.58
N ASN A 224 3.90 -29.10 -22.86
CA ASN A 224 3.56 -27.84 -23.50
C ASN A 224 3.71 -26.65 -22.53
N VAL A 225 3.71 -26.87 -21.21
CA VAL A 225 4.02 -25.85 -20.21
C VAL A 225 5.52 -25.54 -20.18
N GLU A 226 6.38 -26.57 -20.27
CA GLU A 226 7.84 -26.42 -20.31
C GLU A 226 8.29 -25.63 -21.55
N ASP A 227 7.61 -25.79 -22.68
CA ASP A 227 7.89 -25.08 -23.93
C ASP A 227 7.25 -23.69 -24.01
N ALA A 228 6.47 -23.26 -22.99
CA ALA A 228 5.76 -21.99 -23.02
C ALA A 228 6.69 -20.79 -22.79
N ALA A 229 6.55 -19.76 -23.61
CA ALA A 229 7.30 -18.52 -23.42
C ALA A 229 6.89 -17.82 -22.11
N ILE A 230 7.88 -17.54 -21.27
CA ILE A 230 7.69 -16.85 -20.01
C ILE A 230 7.85 -15.34 -20.21
N ASN A 231 6.93 -14.56 -19.65
CA ASN A 231 7.03 -13.09 -19.66
C ASN A 231 7.94 -12.62 -18.53
N THR A 232 9.23 -12.41 -18.84
CA THR A 232 10.24 -12.00 -17.86
C THR A 232 9.96 -10.66 -17.20
N SER A 233 9.25 -9.74 -17.87
CA SER A 233 8.85 -8.47 -17.25
C SER A 233 7.82 -8.66 -16.14
N VAL A 234 6.91 -9.60 -16.31
CA VAL A 234 5.95 -10.01 -15.27
C VAL A 234 6.69 -10.70 -14.13
N VAL A 235 7.60 -11.63 -14.44
CA VAL A 235 8.42 -12.32 -13.43
C VAL A 235 9.17 -11.32 -12.55
N ARG A 236 9.86 -10.34 -13.15
CA ARG A 236 10.56 -9.28 -12.40
C ARG A 236 9.62 -8.53 -11.46
N LYS A 237 8.45 -8.17 -11.96
CA LYS A 237 7.47 -7.42 -11.14
C LYS A 237 6.92 -8.27 -9.99
N VAL A 238 6.66 -9.55 -10.23
CA VAL A 238 6.21 -10.49 -9.20
C VAL A 238 7.29 -10.66 -8.14
N ALA A 239 8.55 -10.83 -8.54
CA ALA A 239 9.68 -10.96 -7.61
C ALA A 239 9.82 -9.72 -6.71
N ASP A 240 9.76 -8.50 -7.29
CA ASP A 240 9.85 -7.25 -6.53
C ASP A 240 8.71 -7.11 -5.51
N LEU A 241 7.48 -7.45 -5.89
CA LEU A 241 6.32 -7.36 -5.00
C LEU A 241 6.34 -8.42 -3.90
N PHE A 242 6.82 -9.63 -4.22
CA PHE A 242 6.95 -10.71 -3.25
C PHE A 242 8.03 -10.38 -2.21
N GLU A 243 9.20 -9.91 -2.65
CA GLU A 243 10.28 -9.47 -1.77
C GLU A 243 9.84 -8.33 -0.85
N ALA A 244 9.16 -7.31 -1.38
CA ALA A 244 8.62 -6.22 -0.58
C ALA A 244 7.61 -6.71 0.48
N SER A 245 6.81 -7.73 0.16
CA SER A 245 5.88 -8.34 1.12
C SER A 245 6.62 -9.06 2.25
N LEU A 246 7.66 -9.83 1.93
CA LEU A 246 8.48 -10.51 2.93
C LEU A 246 9.21 -9.51 3.84
N ALA A 247 9.80 -8.47 3.28
CA ALA A 247 10.46 -7.42 4.04
C ALA A 247 9.51 -6.75 5.04
N TYR A 248 8.27 -6.50 4.62
CA TYR A 248 7.24 -5.93 5.49
C TYR A 248 6.84 -6.91 6.63
N GLU A 249 6.66 -8.18 6.33
CA GLU A 249 6.34 -9.19 7.35
C GLU A 249 7.50 -9.37 8.35
N ALA A 250 8.75 -9.37 7.87
CA ALA A 250 9.93 -9.42 8.73
C ALA A 250 10.02 -8.19 9.64
N MET A 251 9.70 -7.01 9.13
CA MET A 251 9.63 -5.78 9.93
C MET A 251 8.61 -5.91 11.08
N ILE A 252 7.40 -6.44 10.79
CA ILE A 252 6.36 -6.66 11.80
C ILE A 252 6.87 -7.61 12.90
N LEU A 253 7.50 -8.72 12.53
CA LEU A 253 8.04 -9.69 13.48
C LEU A 253 9.16 -9.07 14.33
N ASN A 254 10.05 -8.30 13.74
CA ASN A 254 11.12 -7.59 14.45
C ASN A 254 10.57 -6.60 15.50
N GLU A 255 9.54 -5.83 15.19
CA GLU A 255 8.92 -4.92 16.15
C GLU A 255 8.20 -5.65 17.31
N GLN A 256 7.73 -6.87 17.04
CA GLN A 256 7.19 -7.75 18.06
C GLN A 256 8.29 -8.45 18.89
N ASN A 257 9.56 -8.16 18.65
CA ASN A 257 10.76 -8.83 19.20
C ASN A 257 10.82 -10.34 18.85
N ASP A 258 10.16 -10.74 17.79
CA ASP A 258 10.19 -12.12 17.28
C ASP A 258 11.26 -12.26 16.19
N PHE A 259 12.51 -12.03 16.60
CA PHE A 259 13.68 -12.03 15.70
C PHE A 259 13.93 -13.40 15.07
N PHE A 260 13.56 -14.47 15.78
CA PHE A 260 13.71 -15.84 15.27
C PHE A 260 12.82 -16.06 14.05
N ASN A 261 11.51 -15.82 14.16
CA ASN A 261 10.59 -15.98 13.04
C ASN A 261 10.86 -14.96 11.92
N ALA A 262 11.33 -13.76 12.24
CA ALA A 262 11.75 -12.79 11.22
C ALA A 262 12.93 -13.31 10.37
N SER A 263 13.89 -14.01 10.98
CA SER A 263 15.02 -14.63 10.27
C SER A 263 14.56 -15.84 9.44
N GLU A 264 13.73 -16.72 10.01
CA GLU A 264 13.23 -17.92 9.31
C GLU A 264 12.31 -17.57 8.13
N LEU A 265 11.64 -16.42 8.17
CA LEU A 265 10.72 -16.00 7.12
C LEU A 265 11.36 -16.00 5.73
N TYR A 266 12.60 -15.53 5.61
CA TYR A 266 13.33 -15.53 4.34
C TYR A 266 13.76 -16.94 3.93
N GLU A 267 14.19 -17.77 4.87
CA GLU A 267 14.60 -19.15 4.61
C GLU A 267 13.43 -19.99 4.12
N ASP A 268 12.28 -19.89 4.78
CA ASP A 268 11.05 -20.60 4.42
C ASP A 268 10.51 -20.20 3.04
N ASN A 269 10.70 -18.92 2.66
CA ASN A 269 10.22 -18.41 1.38
C ASN A 269 11.26 -18.43 0.26
N MET A 270 12.51 -18.78 0.56
CA MET A 270 13.61 -18.84 -0.43
C MET A 270 13.30 -19.76 -1.59
N MET A 271 12.74 -20.94 -1.32
CA MET A 271 12.38 -21.90 -2.38
C MET A 271 11.32 -21.31 -3.32
N CYS A 272 10.30 -20.66 -2.77
CA CYS A 272 9.25 -20.02 -3.56
C CYS A 272 9.82 -18.86 -4.40
N TYR A 273 10.65 -18.03 -3.80
CA TYR A 273 11.31 -16.93 -4.51
C TYR A 273 12.22 -17.43 -5.65
N ASN A 274 13.03 -18.45 -5.41
CA ASN A 274 13.90 -19.03 -6.42
C ASN A 274 13.10 -19.57 -7.61
N LEU A 275 11.96 -20.21 -7.37
CA LEU A 275 11.04 -20.64 -8.45
C LEU A 275 10.47 -19.47 -9.25
N ILE A 276 10.23 -18.33 -8.60
CA ILE A 276 9.77 -17.12 -9.29
C ILE A 276 10.86 -16.57 -10.21
N VAL A 277 12.11 -16.50 -9.75
CA VAL A 277 13.23 -15.87 -10.49
C VAL A 277 13.99 -16.82 -11.42
N ASP A 278 13.77 -18.14 -11.32
CA ASP A 278 14.41 -19.15 -12.16
C ASP A 278 14.39 -18.84 -13.68
N PRO A 279 13.29 -18.26 -14.24
CA PRO A 279 13.26 -17.89 -15.64
C PRO A 279 14.09 -16.64 -16.00
N LEU A 280 14.71 -15.96 -15.05
CA LEU A 280 15.53 -14.79 -15.31
C LEU A 280 16.98 -15.17 -15.61
N GLU A 281 17.69 -14.31 -16.33
CA GLU A 281 19.12 -14.48 -16.57
C GLU A 281 19.92 -14.34 -15.26
N ASP A 282 21.03 -15.05 -15.12
CA ASP A 282 21.94 -14.98 -13.97
C ASP A 282 22.47 -13.57 -13.69
N SER A 283 22.48 -12.71 -14.70
CA SER A 283 22.86 -11.29 -14.59
C SER A 283 21.78 -10.42 -13.91
N ASP A 284 20.56 -10.90 -13.79
CA ASP A 284 19.49 -10.12 -13.12
C ASP A 284 19.77 -10.06 -11.61
N SER A 285 19.78 -8.85 -11.08
CA SER A 285 20.09 -8.59 -9.66
C SER A 285 19.17 -9.35 -8.69
N ARG A 286 17.97 -9.74 -9.12
CA ARG A 286 16.99 -10.48 -8.33
C ARG A 286 17.40 -11.92 -8.08
N VAL A 287 18.09 -12.56 -9.02
CA VAL A 287 18.52 -13.97 -8.93
C VAL A 287 19.42 -14.22 -7.71
N ASN A 288 20.14 -13.21 -7.23
CA ASN A 288 21.12 -13.36 -6.16
C ASN A 288 20.70 -12.71 -4.83
N ARG A 289 19.49 -12.15 -4.70
CA ARG A 289 19.08 -11.37 -3.51
C ARG A 289 19.03 -12.17 -2.21
N PHE A 290 18.65 -13.44 -2.24
CA PHE A 290 18.59 -14.31 -1.07
C PHE A 290 19.78 -15.30 -0.96
N LYS A 291 20.86 -15.10 -1.72
CA LYS A 291 22.05 -15.96 -1.63
C LYS A 291 23.07 -15.47 -0.58
N LEU A 292 22.72 -14.49 0.21
CA LEU A 292 23.48 -13.99 1.36
C LEU A 292 23.00 -14.65 2.64
#